data_8ab517af9b4ebf0f43aeb6b8c00906df
#
_entry.id   8ab517af9b4ebf0f43aeb6b8c00906df
#
_cell.length_a   1.000
_cell.length_b   1.000
_cell.length_c   1.000
_cell.angle_alpha   90.00
_cell.angle_beta   90.00
_cell.angle_gamma   90.00
#
_symmetry.space_group_name_H-M   'P 1'
#
loop_
_entity.id
_entity.type
_entity.pdbx_description
1 polymer ?
#
loop_
_entity_poly.entity_id
_entity_poly.type
_entity_poly.pdbx_seq_one_letter_code
_entity_poly.pdbx_strand_id
1 'polypeptide(L)'
;MEKLHERGSMVKTSPEPDKMLPSSKFCFFLCAMLLLGLLPASAQEAPKPDSATVLAQLLERLQAEDARLKDLEAEVARLKLAQEAQGSAEAANTAAIAASVPPPPSSEAHEHSLQMPGGGPVLKIRAFADFNLGLGSNANSLIFPLVAPGQKIHNTFQLGEFDLFLSSRLSKRVSAVSEIIIGTDASNSWGLDIERLQITFKANPYFTISGGRYHTSIGYYNTAFHHGTWFQTATGRPFMFFFEDSGGVIPVHQIGVTATGLVPRTGKMELHWVAEVGNGRSSDPLASPAQNFLSDKNHKSVNFAAFIKPQFVPGLQIGGSYYHDRLIPPAIPHVNENLTSAYVVYNNSTWEIMNEAVWMNHKMDGATRSYNSPLAYAQVSRKFGSYRPYFRFQYVNIPANDPISIFKGRYDGPSVGLRMDFTEYAALKTQYNRLYQRGLPAANGVDFQVAFTY
;
A
#
# COMPACT_ATOMS: atom_id res chain seq x y z
N MET A 1 52.37 72.35 17.66
CA MET A 1 51.32 73.38 17.55
C MET A 1 50.06 72.67 17.22
N GLU A 2 49.35 72.49 18.23
CA GLU A 2 48.06 73.06 18.65
C GLU A 2 46.88 72.44 17.94
N LYS A 3 46.16 71.62 18.66
CA LYS A 3 44.86 71.90 19.36
C LYS A 3 43.69 72.00 18.39
N LEU A 4 42.55 71.49 18.59
CA LEU A 4 41.67 71.07 19.68
C LEU A 4 40.36 70.52 19.06
N HIS A 5 39.77 69.55 19.71
CA HIS A 5 38.36 69.38 20.08
C HIS A 5 37.25 69.56 19.02
N GLU A 6 36.38 68.58 18.78
CA GLU A 6 35.19 68.41 19.60
C GLU A 6 34.42 67.08 19.34
N ARG A 7 33.70 66.70 20.32
CA ARG A 7 32.89 65.52 20.53
C ARG A 7 31.69 65.41 19.60
N GLY A 8 31.28 64.17 19.26
CA GLY A 8 30.01 63.90 18.68
C GLY A 8 29.68 62.40 18.65
N SER A 9 29.13 61.92 19.75
CA SER A 9 28.09 60.91 19.87
C SER A 9 28.19 59.60 19.06
N MET A 10 28.38 58.53 19.81
CA MET A 10 28.12 57.12 19.44
C MET A 10 26.70 56.91 18.92
N VAL A 11 26.59 56.15 17.82
CA VAL A 11 25.52 55.19 17.64
C VAL A 11 26.19 53.91 17.16
N LYS A 12 26.29 52.93 18.07
CA LYS A 12 26.57 51.54 17.75
C LYS A 12 25.33 50.96 17.11
N THR A 13 25.36 50.59 15.87
CA THR A 13 24.45 49.62 15.26
C THR A 13 25.23 48.33 15.09
N SER A 14 25.05 47.43 16.00
CA SER A 14 25.38 46.01 15.83
C SER A 14 24.46 45.40 14.77
N PRO A 15 24.95 44.59 13.84
CA PRO A 15 24.05 43.79 12.99
C PRO A 15 23.37 42.74 13.83
N GLU A 16 22.04 42.71 13.78
CA GLU A 16 21.23 41.60 14.31
C GLU A 16 21.63 40.30 13.59
N PRO A 17 21.79 39.18 14.35
CA PRO A 17 21.99 37.89 13.72
C PRO A 17 20.70 37.45 13.08
N ASP A 18 20.76 37.16 11.77
CA ASP A 18 19.74 36.44 11.03
C ASP A 18 19.26 35.22 11.83
N LYS A 19 18.03 35.26 12.32
CA LYS A 19 17.35 34.16 12.94
C LYS A 19 16.97 33.14 11.86
N MET A 20 17.92 32.26 11.50
CA MET A 20 17.59 31.01 10.87
C MET A 20 16.68 30.22 11.80
N LEU A 21 15.41 30.12 11.46
CA LEU A 21 14.48 29.20 12.07
C LEU A 21 15.01 27.78 11.88
N PRO A 22 15.19 26.98 12.94
CA PRO A 22 15.67 25.62 12.80
C PRO A 22 14.64 24.78 12.02
N SER A 23 15.10 24.09 11.00
CA SER A 23 14.31 23.25 10.07
C SER A 23 13.38 22.24 10.75
N SER A 24 13.63 21.91 12.02
CA SER A 24 12.81 21.02 12.83
C SER A 24 11.44 21.58 13.21
N LYS A 25 11.29 22.91 13.35
CA LYS A 25 9.99 23.52 13.69
C LYS A 25 9.04 23.60 12.50
N PHE A 26 9.56 23.64 11.28
CA PHE A 26 8.73 23.67 10.08
C PHE A 26 8.06 22.32 9.79
N CYS A 27 8.77 21.22 9.98
CA CYS A 27 8.17 19.87 9.84
C CYS A 27 7.09 19.60 10.89
N PHE A 28 7.28 20.06 12.13
CA PHE A 28 6.30 19.88 13.20
C PHE A 28 5.04 20.71 12.96
N PHE A 29 5.17 21.89 12.39
CA PHE A 29 4.02 22.76 12.08
C PHE A 29 3.18 22.23 10.90
N LEU A 30 3.81 21.63 9.90
CA LEU A 30 3.09 21.02 8.77
C LEU A 30 2.34 19.73 9.19
N CYS A 31 2.95 18.90 10.05
CA CYS A 31 2.27 17.75 10.66
C CYS A 31 1.09 18.19 11.55
N ALA A 32 1.24 19.27 12.32
CA ALA A 32 0.16 19.79 13.17
C ALA A 32 -0.97 20.38 12.32
N MET A 33 -0.71 21.03 11.20
CA MET A 33 -1.77 21.56 10.32
C MET A 33 -2.54 20.45 9.59
N LEU A 34 -1.89 19.35 9.20
CA LEU A 34 -2.57 18.19 8.62
C LEU A 34 -3.47 17.46 9.65
N LEU A 35 -3.13 17.54 10.95
CA LEU A 35 -3.90 16.93 12.04
C LEU A 35 -5.02 17.83 12.58
N LEU A 36 -4.88 19.16 12.50
CA LEU A 36 -5.87 20.12 13.02
C LEU A 36 -7.11 20.32 12.14
N GLY A 37 -7.06 19.92 10.86
CA GLY A 37 -8.21 19.94 9.96
C GLY A 37 -9.26 18.85 10.22
N LEU A 38 -9.04 17.95 11.20
CA LEU A 38 -9.84 16.75 11.43
C LEU A 38 -10.75 16.88 12.68
N LEU A 39 -11.40 18.01 12.90
CA LEU A 39 -12.44 18.12 13.95
C LEU A 39 -13.71 17.38 13.52
N PRO A 40 -14.31 16.53 14.38
CA PRO A 40 -15.47 15.73 14.01
C PRO A 40 -16.73 16.59 13.91
N ALA A 41 -17.44 16.46 12.76
CA ALA A 41 -18.83 16.92 12.68
C ALA A 41 -19.70 16.00 13.54
N SER A 42 -20.50 16.59 14.43
CA SER A 42 -21.46 15.90 15.29
C SER A 42 -22.51 15.16 14.46
N ALA A 43 -22.67 13.87 14.70
CA ALA A 43 -23.69 13.04 14.07
C ALA A 43 -25.03 13.20 14.82
N GLN A 44 -26.10 13.51 14.11
CA GLN A 44 -27.47 13.55 14.58
C GLN A 44 -28.10 12.17 14.41
N GLU A 45 -28.71 11.65 15.47
CA GLU A 45 -29.35 10.32 15.51
C GLU A 45 -30.62 10.27 14.62
N ALA A 46 -30.75 9.18 13.84
CA ALA A 46 -31.93 8.89 13.02
C ALA A 46 -32.92 8.00 13.79
N PRO A 47 -34.26 8.02 13.48
CA PRO A 47 -35.28 7.25 14.18
C PRO A 47 -35.07 5.74 14.03
N LYS A 48 -35.32 5.01 15.13
CA LYS A 48 -35.17 3.55 15.20
C LYS A 48 -36.32 2.85 14.44
N PRO A 49 -36.02 1.88 13.57
CA PRO A 49 -37.05 1.06 12.94
C PRO A 49 -37.68 0.06 13.94
N ASP A 50 -38.93 -0.33 13.70
CA ASP A 50 -39.68 -1.26 14.50
C ASP A 50 -38.96 -2.63 14.55
N SER A 51 -38.77 -3.15 15.79
CA SER A 51 -37.97 -4.36 16.04
C SER A 51 -38.53 -5.63 15.39
N ALA A 52 -39.85 -5.69 15.15
CA ALA A 52 -40.48 -6.84 14.50
C ALA A 52 -40.15 -6.94 13.00
N THR A 53 -40.11 -5.79 12.30
CA THR A 53 -39.74 -5.72 10.89
C THR A 53 -38.28 -6.05 10.66
N VAL A 54 -37.40 -5.62 11.56
CA VAL A 54 -35.96 -5.95 11.51
C VAL A 54 -35.73 -7.43 11.74
N LEU A 55 -36.47 -8.06 12.66
CA LEU A 55 -36.34 -9.48 12.96
C LEU A 55 -36.79 -10.36 11.76
N ALA A 56 -37.88 -9.98 11.10
CA ALA A 56 -38.37 -10.69 9.90
C ALA A 56 -37.36 -10.61 8.75
N GLN A 57 -36.78 -9.44 8.50
CA GLN A 57 -35.75 -9.24 7.48
C GLN A 57 -34.43 -9.99 7.80
N LEU A 58 -34.07 -10.12 9.07
CA LEU A 58 -32.90 -10.88 9.51
C LEU A 58 -33.14 -12.40 9.33
N LEU A 59 -34.34 -12.89 9.59
CA LEU A 59 -34.70 -14.29 9.39
C LEU A 59 -34.68 -14.68 7.90
N GLU A 60 -35.21 -13.84 7.04
CA GLU A 60 -35.19 -14.05 5.59
C GLU A 60 -33.75 -14.05 5.04
N ARG A 61 -32.90 -13.13 5.50
CA ARG A 61 -31.48 -13.13 5.15
C ARG A 61 -30.73 -14.38 5.64
N LEU A 62 -30.99 -14.83 6.86
CA LEU A 62 -30.40 -16.05 7.40
C LEU A 62 -30.78 -17.28 6.57
N GLN A 63 -32.03 -17.39 6.14
CA GLN A 63 -32.49 -18.49 5.27
C GLN A 63 -31.85 -18.44 3.88
N ALA A 64 -31.68 -17.23 3.31
CA ALA A 64 -31.01 -17.05 2.03
C ALA A 64 -29.50 -17.38 2.12
N GLU A 65 -28.85 -17.04 3.22
CA GLU A 65 -27.44 -17.38 3.46
C GLU A 65 -27.23 -18.87 3.70
N ASP A 66 -28.15 -19.53 4.39
CA ASP A 66 -28.09 -20.99 4.63
C ASP A 66 -28.25 -21.77 3.32
N ALA A 67 -29.11 -21.32 2.42
CA ALA A 67 -29.23 -21.88 1.08
C ALA A 67 -27.94 -21.72 0.26
N ARG A 68 -27.34 -20.52 0.33
CA ARG A 68 -26.09 -20.20 -0.38
C ARG A 68 -24.89 -21.00 0.17
N LEU A 69 -24.86 -21.24 1.48
CA LEU A 69 -23.84 -22.10 2.10
C LEU A 69 -23.92 -23.52 1.59
N LYS A 70 -25.13 -24.11 1.47
CA LYS A 70 -25.32 -25.45 0.92
C LYS A 70 -24.89 -25.57 -0.54
N ASP A 71 -25.15 -24.54 -1.34
CA ASP A 71 -24.71 -24.51 -2.74
C ASP A 71 -23.18 -24.43 -2.84
N LEU A 72 -22.54 -23.60 -1.99
CA LEU A 72 -21.08 -23.49 -1.94
C LEU A 72 -20.42 -24.79 -1.44
N GLU A 73 -21.00 -25.45 -0.45
CA GLU A 73 -20.50 -26.76 0.02
C GLU A 73 -20.56 -27.83 -1.09
N ALA A 74 -21.61 -27.83 -1.88
CA ALA A 74 -21.75 -28.73 -3.04
C ALA A 74 -20.72 -28.43 -4.13
N GLU A 75 -20.44 -27.15 -4.37
CA GLU A 75 -19.44 -26.72 -5.35
C GLU A 75 -18.01 -27.03 -4.89
N VAL A 76 -17.70 -26.83 -3.61
CA VAL A 76 -16.40 -27.21 -3.01
C VAL A 76 -16.18 -28.74 -3.09
N ALA A 77 -17.21 -29.54 -2.83
CA ALA A 77 -17.10 -30.97 -2.98
C ALA A 77 -16.83 -31.41 -4.43
N ARG A 78 -17.45 -30.74 -5.41
CA ARG A 78 -17.24 -31.00 -6.82
C ARG A 78 -15.83 -30.58 -7.27
N LEU A 79 -15.33 -29.43 -6.78
CA LEU A 79 -13.97 -28.95 -7.09
C LEU A 79 -12.89 -29.85 -6.49
N LYS A 80 -13.09 -30.38 -5.26
CA LYS A 80 -12.18 -31.36 -4.65
C LYS A 80 -12.07 -32.64 -5.46
N LEU A 81 -13.18 -33.18 -5.94
CA LEU A 81 -13.16 -34.36 -6.81
C LEU A 81 -12.48 -34.10 -8.14
N ALA A 82 -12.64 -32.90 -8.72
CA ALA A 82 -11.95 -32.51 -9.94
C ALA A 82 -10.42 -32.37 -9.72
N GLN A 83 -10.01 -31.82 -8.59
CA GLN A 83 -8.61 -31.65 -8.20
C GLN A 83 -7.91 -33.00 -7.93
N GLU A 84 -8.61 -33.97 -7.29
CA GLU A 84 -8.09 -35.30 -7.07
C GLU A 84 -7.93 -36.08 -8.39
N ALA A 85 -8.84 -35.88 -9.35
CA ALA A 85 -8.73 -36.44 -10.69
C ALA A 85 -7.56 -35.85 -11.50
N GLN A 86 -7.31 -34.54 -11.32
CA GLN A 86 -6.22 -33.83 -11.99
C GLN A 86 -4.85 -34.19 -11.37
N GLY A 87 -4.77 -34.31 -10.03
CA GLY A 87 -3.54 -34.74 -9.34
C GLY A 87 -3.10 -36.15 -9.69
N SER A 88 -4.04 -37.09 -9.93
CA SER A 88 -3.72 -38.41 -10.38
C SER A 88 -3.21 -38.47 -11.84
N ALA A 89 -3.68 -37.56 -12.71
CA ALA A 89 -3.20 -37.45 -14.09
C ALA A 89 -1.80 -36.79 -14.15
N GLU A 90 -1.53 -35.80 -13.30
CA GLU A 90 -0.22 -35.14 -13.18
C GLU A 90 0.86 -36.05 -12.58
N ALA A 91 0.51 -36.87 -11.58
CA ALA A 91 1.43 -37.85 -10.99
C ALA A 91 1.88 -38.90 -12.03
N ALA A 92 0.96 -39.34 -12.90
CA ALA A 92 1.29 -40.27 -13.98
C ALA A 92 2.21 -39.64 -15.06
N ASN A 93 2.02 -38.35 -15.32
CA ASN A 93 2.84 -37.61 -16.29
C ASN A 93 4.24 -37.27 -15.75
N THR A 94 4.35 -36.95 -14.47
CA THR A 94 5.62 -36.66 -13.78
C THR A 94 6.51 -37.90 -13.67
N ALA A 95 5.92 -39.08 -13.46
CA ALA A 95 6.67 -40.34 -13.45
C ALA A 95 7.25 -40.71 -14.83
N ALA A 96 6.56 -40.33 -15.91
CA ALA A 96 7.06 -40.56 -17.30
C ALA A 96 8.19 -39.61 -17.67
N ILE A 97 8.20 -38.38 -17.14
CA ILE A 97 9.25 -37.35 -17.40
C ILE A 97 10.51 -37.63 -16.56
N ALA A 98 10.38 -38.12 -15.32
CA ALA A 98 11.52 -38.45 -14.46
C ALA A 98 12.42 -39.57 -14.97
N ALA A 99 11.91 -40.43 -15.87
CA ALA A 99 12.67 -41.55 -16.47
C ALA A 99 13.57 -41.13 -17.65
N SER A 100 13.52 -39.87 -18.10
CA SER A 100 14.18 -39.41 -19.33
C SER A 100 15.25 -38.29 -19.14
N VAL A 101 15.64 -37.94 -17.88
CA VAL A 101 16.58 -36.84 -17.64
C VAL A 101 17.99 -37.37 -17.28
N PRO A 102 19.09 -36.99 -18.02
CA PRO A 102 20.46 -37.28 -17.61
C PRO A 102 20.89 -36.44 -16.38
N PRO A 103 21.91 -36.92 -15.60
CA PRO A 103 22.33 -36.22 -14.38
C PRO A 103 22.99 -34.85 -14.68
N PRO A 104 22.85 -33.87 -13.79
CA PRO A 104 23.32 -32.51 -14.01
C PRO A 104 24.82 -32.38 -13.83
N PRO A 105 25.49 -31.50 -14.57
CA PRO A 105 26.89 -31.16 -14.35
C PRO A 105 27.05 -30.19 -13.17
N SER A 106 28.22 -30.25 -12.54
CA SER A 106 28.61 -29.57 -11.29
C SER A 106 28.52 -28.04 -11.35
N SER A 107 28.17 -27.49 -10.19
CA SER A 107 27.90 -26.08 -9.88
C SER A 107 29.11 -25.15 -10.02
N GLU A 108 28.94 -24.13 -10.85
CA GLU A 108 29.62 -22.83 -10.68
C GLU A 108 28.54 -21.76 -10.60
N ALA A 109 28.66 -20.83 -9.63
CA ALA A 109 27.71 -19.78 -9.39
C ALA A 109 27.71 -18.78 -10.56
N HIS A 110 26.68 -18.86 -11.39
CA HIS A 110 26.49 -17.92 -12.50
C HIS A 110 25.28 -17.02 -12.21
N GLU A 111 25.53 -15.72 -12.28
CA GLU A 111 24.47 -14.71 -12.46
C GLU A 111 23.63 -15.12 -13.69
N HIS A 112 22.43 -15.63 -13.45
CA HIS A 112 21.54 -16.06 -14.53
C HIS A 112 20.87 -14.87 -15.21
N SER A 113 21.62 -14.20 -16.10
CA SER A 113 20.99 -13.46 -17.19
C SER A 113 20.71 -14.47 -18.32
N LEU A 114 19.45 -14.87 -18.49
CA LEU A 114 19.03 -15.65 -19.64
C LEU A 114 19.13 -14.77 -20.88
N GLN A 115 20.28 -14.84 -21.55
CA GLN A 115 20.49 -14.19 -22.83
C GLN A 115 20.00 -15.12 -23.94
N MET A 116 18.94 -14.74 -24.64
CA MET A 116 18.46 -15.50 -25.80
C MET A 116 19.54 -15.52 -26.90
N PRO A 117 19.78 -16.66 -27.57
CA PRO A 117 20.70 -16.72 -28.70
C PRO A 117 20.30 -15.69 -29.76
N GLY A 118 21.23 -14.82 -30.20
CA GLY A 118 20.98 -13.80 -31.22
C GLY A 118 20.77 -12.39 -30.76
N GLY A 119 21.09 -12.02 -29.48
CA GLY A 119 21.00 -10.66 -28.98
C GLY A 119 19.59 -10.23 -28.59
N GLY A 120 18.76 -11.16 -28.14
CA GLY A 120 17.43 -10.94 -27.63
C GLY A 120 17.38 -10.13 -26.32
N PRO A 121 16.17 -9.85 -25.80
CA PRO A 121 15.99 -9.06 -24.57
C PRO A 121 16.62 -9.76 -23.36
N VAL A 122 17.31 -8.99 -22.51
CA VAL A 122 17.89 -9.48 -21.27
C VAL A 122 16.81 -9.50 -20.19
N LEU A 123 16.51 -10.69 -19.66
CA LEU A 123 15.64 -10.87 -18.51
C LEU A 123 16.46 -10.76 -17.23
N LYS A 124 16.09 -9.82 -16.34
CA LYS A 124 16.63 -9.70 -14.99
C LYS A 124 15.63 -10.27 -14.01
N ILE A 125 16.09 -11.13 -13.12
CA ILE A 125 15.29 -11.77 -12.08
C ILE A 125 15.84 -11.32 -10.74
N ARG A 126 14.97 -10.93 -9.83
CA ARG A 126 15.24 -10.70 -8.40
C ARG A 126 14.14 -11.36 -7.59
N ALA A 127 14.50 -11.89 -6.44
CA ALA A 127 13.52 -12.41 -5.52
C ALA A 127 13.66 -11.73 -4.16
N PHE A 128 12.52 -11.57 -3.49
CA PHE A 128 12.42 -11.05 -2.15
C PHE A 128 11.59 -12.02 -1.33
N ALA A 129 11.92 -12.19 -0.06
CA ALA A 129 11.13 -13.05 0.80
C ALA A 129 11.23 -12.57 2.26
N ASP A 130 10.29 -13.02 3.07
CA ASP A 130 10.32 -12.77 4.49
C ASP A 130 9.76 -13.95 5.31
N PHE A 131 10.23 -13.99 6.55
CA PHE A 131 9.79 -14.92 7.59
C PHE A 131 9.40 -14.12 8.83
N ASN A 132 8.26 -14.42 9.40
CA ASN A 132 7.61 -13.61 10.40
C ASN A 132 7.33 -14.39 11.69
N LEU A 133 7.36 -13.70 12.82
CA LEU A 133 6.80 -14.13 14.10
C LEU A 133 5.95 -12.99 14.66
N GLY A 134 4.67 -13.23 14.80
CA GLY A 134 3.73 -12.33 15.45
C GLY A 134 3.39 -12.79 16.86
N LEU A 135 3.51 -11.89 17.83
CA LEU A 135 3.14 -12.10 19.22
C LEU A 135 2.14 -11.01 19.62
N GLY A 136 0.99 -11.37 20.18
CA GLY A 136 0.07 -10.33 20.60
C GLY A 136 -1.22 -10.79 21.24
N SER A 137 -1.87 -9.84 21.89
CA SER A 137 -3.21 -9.99 22.39
C SER A 137 -4.19 -9.54 21.31
N ASN A 138 -4.99 -10.47 20.79
CA ASN A 138 -6.06 -10.15 19.85
C ASN A 138 -5.62 -9.46 18.55
N ALA A 139 -4.95 -10.19 17.66
CA ALA A 139 -4.87 -9.84 16.24
C ALA A 139 -4.22 -8.50 15.86
N ASN A 140 -3.20 -8.04 16.57
CA ASN A 140 -2.65 -6.71 16.32
C ASN A 140 -1.19 -6.70 15.86
N SER A 141 -0.82 -7.69 15.10
CA SER A 141 0.36 -7.63 14.25
C SER A 141 0.05 -6.80 13.01
N LEU A 142 0.93 -5.89 12.62
CA LEU A 142 0.83 -5.18 11.33
C LEU A 142 1.35 -6.03 10.16
N ILE A 143 1.96 -7.16 10.45
CA ILE A 143 2.36 -8.14 9.43
C ILE A 143 1.15 -8.95 8.97
N PHE A 144 0.22 -9.22 9.90
CA PHE A 144 -1.00 -9.96 9.58
C PHE A 144 -2.12 -8.98 9.22
N PRO A 145 -2.89 -9.26 8.16
CA PRO A 145 -4.03 -8.43 7.80
C PRO A 145 -5.02 -8.34 8.96
N LEU A 146 -5.79 -7.28 9.00
CA LEU A 146 -6.82 -7.06 10.00
C LEU A 146 -7.78 -8.24 10.02
N VAL A 147 -7.79 -8.96 11.14
CA VAL A 147 -8.62 -10.14 11.32
C VAL A 147 -10.05 -9.72 11.58
N ALA A 148 -10.99 -10.50 11.07
CA ALA A 148 -12.41 -10.24 11.26
C ALA A 148 -12.76 -10.14 12.78
N PRO A 149 -13.71 -9.28 13.17
CA PRO A 149 -14.13 -9.16 14.56
C PRO A 149 -14.50 -10.52 15.16
N GLY A 150 -13.88 -10.86 16.30
CA GLY A 150 -14.11 -12.13 17.00
C GLY A 150 -13.13 -13.25 16.66
N GLN A 151 -12.33 -13.12 15.64
CA GLN A 151 -11.26 -14.06 15.33
C GLN A 151 -10.07 -13.84 16.27
N LYS A 152 -9.56 -14.89 16.91
CA LYS A 152 -8.34 -14.83 17.73
C LYS A 152 -7.16 -15.19 16.85
N ILE A 153 -6.16 -14.31 16.81
CA ILE A 153 -4.84 -14.67 16.29
C ILE A 153 -4.02 -15.24 17.45
N HIS A 154 -3.43 -16.38 17.21
CA HIS A 154 -2.44 -16.96 18.12
C HIS A 154 -1.05 -16.40 17.82
N ASN A 155 -0.14 -16.47 18.79
CA ASN A 155 1.27 -16.27 18.51
C ASN A 155 1.68 -17.30 17.45
N THR A 156 2.26 -16.82 16.34
CA THR A 156 2.52 -17.70 15.21
C THR A 156 3.76 -17.32 14.45
N PHE A 157 4.44 -18.35 13.95
CA PHE A 157 5.40 -18.20 12.87
C PHE A 157 4.63 -18.27 11.54
N GLN A 158 5.06 -17.47 10.57
CA GLN A 158 4.48 -17.45 9.23
C GLN A 158 5.59 -17.23 8.20
N LEU A 159 5.53 -17.97 7.11
CA LEU A 159 6.18 -17.54 5.89
C LEU A 159 5.44 -16.30 5.39
N GLY A 160 6.20 -15.26 5.08
CA GLY A 160 5.65 -14.08 4.46
C GLY A 160 5.43 -14.31 2.97
N GLU A 161 5.75 -13.31 2.19
CA GLU A 161 5.64 -13.35 0.75
C GLU A 161 6.95 -13.80 0.10
N PHE A 162 6.86 -14.64 -0.93
CA PHE A 162 7.92 -14.85 -1.90
C PHE A 162 7.55 -14.01 -3.13
N ASP A 163 8.29 -12.92 -3.32
CA ASP A 163 8.09 -11.97 -4.42
C ASP A 163 9.13 -12.23 -5.51
N LEU A 164 8.69 -12.63 -6.69
CA LEU A 164 9.49 -12.83 -7.87
C LEU A 164 9.35 -11.64 -8.82
N PHE A 165 10.35 -10.76 -8.83
CA PHE A 165 10.41 -9.59 -9.67
C PHE A 165 11.17 -9.84 -10.95
N LEU A 166 10.50 -9.74 -12.08
CA LEU A 166 11.02 -9.95 -13.43
C LEU A 166 11.03 -8.62 -14.19
N SER A 167 12.14 -8.24 -14.77
CA SER A 167 12.22 -7.05 -15.62
C SER A 167 13.00 -7.33 -16.90
N SER A 168 12.54 -6.80 -18.01
CA SER A 168 13.18 -6.97 -19.30
C SER A 168 13.19 -5.69 -20.11
N ARG A 169 14.30 -5.40 -20.77
CA ARG A 169 14.39 -4.35 -21.77
C ARG A 169 14.21 -4.97 -23.15
N LEU A 170 13.04 -4.78 -23.73
CA LEU A 170 12.66 -5.32 -25.04
C LEU A 170 13.27 -4.51 -26.20
N SER A 171 13.48 -3.20 -25.98
CA SER A 171 14.15 -2.32 -26.93
C SER A 171 14.73 -1.09 -26.21
N LYS A 172 15.30 -0.13 -26.96
CA LYS A 172 15.78 1.16 -26.39
C LYS A 172 14.66 1.95 -25.71
N ARG A 173 13.40 1.74 -26.12
CA ARG A 173 12.24 2.51 -25.62
C ARG A 173 11.16 1.65 -24.97
N VAL A 174 11.24 0.33 -25.09
CA VAL A 174 10.22 -0.60 -24.56
C VAL A 174 10.83 -1.47 -23.48
N SER A 175 10.16 -1.58 -22.37
CA SER A 175 10.49 -2.48 -21.26
C SER A 175 9.23 -3.17 -20.74
N ALA A 176 9.42 -4.32 -20.10
CA ALA A 176 8.36 -5.07 -19.43
C ALA A 176 8.76 -5.35 -17.98
N VAL A 177 7.77 -5.39 -17.12
CA VAL A 177 7.90 -5.76 -15.70
C VAL A 177 6.79 -6.74 -15.36
N SER A 178 7.15 -7.81 -14.63
CA SER A 178 6.21 -8.72 -13.98
C SER A 178 6.62 -8.91 -12.53
N GLU A 179 5.66 -8.96 -11.64
CA GLU A 179 5.86 -9.23 -10.21
C GLU A 179 4.84 -10.28 -9.80
N ILE A 180 5.34 -11.39 -9.29
CA ILE A 180 4.55 -12.58 -8.96
C ILE A 180 4.78 -12.85 -7.49
N ILE A 181 3.71 -12.83 -6.73
CA ILE A 181 3.73 -13.11 -5.29
C ILE A 181 3.22 -14.52 -5.06
N ILE A 182 3.95 -15.26 -4.25
CA ILE A 182 3.53 -16.55 -3.70
C ILE A 182 3.51 -16.39 -2.18
N GLY A 183 2.35 -16.54 -1.58
CA GLY A 183 2.16 -16.38 -0.13
C GLY A 183 1.24 -17.43 0.45
N THR A 184 1.11 -17.42 1.77
CA THR A 184 0.15 -18.25 2.49
C THR A 184 -0.97 -17.41 3.06
N ASP A 185 -2.18 -17.94 3.05
CA ASP A 185 -3.37 -17.29 3.63
C ASP A 185 -3.71 -17.84 5.03
N ALA A 186 -4.72 -17.25 5.66
CA ALA A 186 -5.20 -17.66 6.98
C ALA A 186 -5.85 -19.06 7.00
N SER A 187 -6.13 -19.66 5.82
CA SER A 187 -6.66 -21.03 5.68
C SER A 187 -5.54 -22.08 5.51
N ASN A 188 -4.27 -21.69 5.66
CA ASN A 188 -3.08 -22.50 5.39
C ASN A 188 -2.99 -22.99 3.93
N SER A 189 -3.49 -22.18 3.01
CA SER A 189 -3.39 -22.45 1.57
C SER A 189 -2.32 -21.57 0.94
N TRP A 190 -1.69 -22.06 -0.13
CA TRP A 190 -0.81 -21.27 -0.95
C TRP A 190 -1.63 -20.51 -1.98
N GLY A 191 -1.35 -19.21 -2.11
CA GLY A 191 -1.89 -18.34 -3.14
C GLY A 191 -0.79 -17.85 -4.07
N LEU A 192 -1.13 -17.64 -5.33
CA LEU A 192 -0.30 -16.96 -6.32
C LEU A 192 -1.08 -15.76 -6.82
N ASP A 193 -0.46 -14.57 -6.77
CA ASP A 193 -1.01 -13.35 -7.36
C ASP A 193 -0.01 -12.70 -8.31
N ILE A 194 -0.53 -12.11 -9.38
CA ILE A 194 0.27 -11.31 -10.32
C ILE A 194 0.05 -9.85 -9.96
N GLU A 195 0.95 -9.29 -9.18
CA GLU A 195 0.84 -7.92 -8.67
C GLU A 195 1.09 -6.87 -9.72
N ARG A 196 2.06 -7.10 -10.57
CA ARG A 196 2.32 -6.26 -11.73
C ARG A 196 2.55 -7.10 -12.97
N LEU A 197 1.94 -6.67 -14.05
CA LEU A 197 2.23 -7.17 -15.40
C LEU A 197 2.07 -5.98 -16.34
N GLN A 198 3.19 -5.37 -16.70
CA GLN A 198 3.17 -4.05 -17.34
C GLN A 198 4.16 -3.99 -18.48
N ILE A 199 3.73 -3.44 -19.62
CA ILE A 199 4.59 -3.02 -20.71
C ILE A 199 4.67 -1.50 -20.74
N THR A 200 5.88 -0.97 -20.90
CA THR A 200 6.18 0.46 -20.85
C THR A 200 6.84 0.91 -22.14
N PHE A 201 6.33 2.00 -22.72
CA PHE A 201 6.97 2.71 -23.82
C PHE A 201 7.42 4.09 -23.36
N LYS A 202 8.73 4.34 -23.38
CA LYS A 202 9.34 5.63 -23.05
C LYS A 202 9.66 6.42 -24.33
N ALA A 203 8.83 7.40 -24.66
CA ALA A 203 9.08 8.25 -25.83
C ALA A 203 10.26 9.20 -25.57
N ASN A 204 10.27 9.87 -24.41
CA ASN A 204 11.29 10.81 -23.96
C ASN A 204 11.12 11.05 -22.42
N PRO A 205 11.92 11.91 -21.76
CA PRO A 205 11.76 12.21 -20.34
C PRO A 205 10.42 12.86 -19.95
N TYR A 206 9.74 13.49 -20.89
CA TYR A 206 8.50 14.23 -20.64
C TYR A 206 7.24 13.37 -20.87
N PHE A 207 7.39 12.19 -21.50
CA PHE A 207 6.28 11.32 -21.79
C PHE A 207 6.70 9.84 -21.82
N THR A 208 6.12 9.08 -20.90
CA THR A 208 6.19 7.62 -20.83
C THR A 208 4.78 7.10 -20.68
N ILE A 209 4.41 6.05 -21.40
CA ILE A 209 3.10 5.40 -21.30
C ILE A 209 3.31 3.92 -20.99
N SER A 210 2.46 3.38 -20.13
CA SER A 210 2.48 1.97 -19.75
C SER A 210 1.07 1.41 -19.74
N GLY A 211 0.93 0.13 -20.07
CA GLY A 211 -0.33 -0.59 -20.01
C GLY A 211 -0.16 -1.91 -19.28
N GLY A 212 -1.21 -2.33 -18.56
CA GLY A 212 -1.24 -3.56 -17.79
C GLY A 212 -1.74 -3.38 -16.36
N ARG A 213 -1.31 -4.26 -15.45
CA ARG A 213 -1.58 -4.15 -14.01
C ARG A 213 -0.44 -3.39 -13.32
N TYR A 214 -0.79 -2.40 -12.53
CA TYR A 214 0.17 -1.51 -11.86
C TYR A 214 -0.39 -0.99 -10.53
N HIS A 215 0.49 -0.44 -9.68
CA HIS A 215 0.10 0.28 -8.46
C HIS A 215 -0.36 1.69 -8.80
N THR A 216 -1.52 2.08 -8.29
CA THR A 216 -2.07 3.43 -8.52
C THR A 216 -1.21 4.50 -7.86
N SER A 217 -1.14 5.67 -8.50
CA SER A 217 -0.38 6.81 -7.97
C SER A 217 -1.17 7.59 -6.90
N ILE A 218 -1.86 6.86 -6.01
CA ILE A 218 -2.51 7.42 -4.83
C ILE A 218 -1.51 7.42 -3.68
N GLY A 219 -0.96 8.59 -3.35
CA GLY A 219 0.12 8.73 -2.38
C GLY A 219 1.50 8.35 -2.92
N TYR A 220 2.49 8.42 -2.03
CA TYR A 220 3.88 8.06 -2.31
C TYR A 220 4.15 6.58 -2.03
N TYR A 221 3.71 6.08 -0.86
CA TYR A 221 4.03 4.73 -0.40
C TYR A 221 3.62 3.67 -1.42
N ASN A 222 2.44 3.80 -2.00
CA ASN A 222 1.89 2.83 -2.92
C ASN A 222 2.75 2.60 -4.17
N THR A 223 3.43 3.64 -4.66
CA THR A 223 4.31 3.55 -5.82
C THR A 223 5.77 3.32 -5.47
N ALA A 224 6.22 3.70 -4.27
CA ALA A 224 7.60 3.60 -3.84
C ALA A 224 7.94 2.25 -3.19
N PHE A 225 6.99 1.63 -2.49
CA PHE A 225 7.16 0.36 -1.80
C PHE A 225 6.24 -0.70 -2.40
N HIS A 226 6.84 -1.61 -3.14
CA HIS A 226 6.19 -2.80 -3.67
C HIS A 226 6.07 -3.88 -2.59
N HIS A 227 5.79 -5.11 -2.96
CA HIS A 227 5.68 -6.22 -2.04
C HIS A 227 6.95 -6.46 -1.24
N GLY A 228 8.09 -6.51 -1.88
CA GLY A 228 9.37 -6.83 -1.24
C GLY A 228 9.56 -6.14 0.12
N THR A 229 9.24 -6.85 1.20
CA THR A 229 9.34 -6.35 2.58
C THR A 229 10.75 -5.89 2.95
N TRP A 230 11.75 -6.39 2.21
CA TRP A 230 13.14 -5.95 2.29
C TRP A 230 13.31 -4.43 2.16
N PHE A 231 12.56 -3.78 1.26
CA PHE A 231 12.67 -2.33 1.04
C PHE A 231 12.08 -1.49 2.17
N GLN A 232 11.16 -2.06 2.92
CA GLN A 232 10.42 -1.33 3.96
C GLN A 232 11.21 -1.26 5.25
N THR A 233 11.24 -0.08 5.90
CA THR A 233 11.90 0.09 7.21
C THR A 233 11.07 -0.58 8.30
N ALA A 234 9.77 -0.39 8.32
CA ALA A 234 8.87 -0.96 9.32
C ALA A 234 8.40 -2.38 8.91
N THR A 235 7.88 -3.14 9.87
CA THR A 235 7.13 -4.35 9.59
C THR A 235 5.73 -3.98 9.07
N GLY A 236 5.28 -4.61 8.01
CA GLY A 236 3.96 -4.37 7.41
C GLY A 236 3.77 -2.98 6.79
N ARG A 237 2.74 -2.89 5.95
CA ARG A 237 2.32 -1.67 5.27
C ARG A 237 1.55 -0.76 6.23
N PRO A 238 1.47 0.57 5.98
CA PRO A 238 0.50 1.42 6.66
C PRO A 238 -0.94 0.95 6.38
N PHE A 239 -1.85 1.02 7.37
CA PHE A 239 -3.24 0.55 7.24
C PHE A 239 -3.97 1.07 5.99
N MET A 240 -3.76 2.34 5.67
CA MET A 240 -4.40 2.95 4.52
C MET A 240 -3.93 2.38 3.17
N PHE A 241 -2.79 1.70 3.15
CA PHE A 241 -2.20 1.07 1.95
C PHE A 241 -2.19 -0.46 2.01
N PHE A 242 -3.00 -1.07 2.86
CA PHE A 242 -3.21 -2.51 2.78
C PHE A 242 -3.77 -2.86 1.41
N PHE A 243 -3.40 -4.04 0.91
CA PHE A 243 -3.91 -4.54 -0.35
C PHE A 243 -5.40 -4.84 -0.26
N GLU A 244 -6.10 -4.78 -1.38
CA GLU A 244 -7.55 -4.94 -1.44
C GLU A 244 -7.99 -6.34 -0.96
N ASP A 245 -7.25 -7.38 -1.29
CA ASP A 245 -7.47 -8.77 -0.85
C ASP A 245 -7.19 -8.97 0.65
N SER A 246 -6.32 -8.16 1.21
CA SER A 246 -6.04 -8.10 2.64
C SER A 246 -6.94 -7.12 3.40
N GLY A 247 -8.02 -6.67 2.77
CA GLY A 247 -9.00 -5.75 3.34
C GLY A 247 -8.62 -4.28 3.22
N GLY A 248 -7.79 -3.92 2.28
CA GLY A 248 -7.43 -2.53 1.98
C GLY A 248 -8.63 -1.66 1.64
N VAL A 249 -8.56 -0.40 2.04
CA VAL A 249 -9.67 0.56 1.90
C VAL A 249 -9.57 1.45 0.68
N ILE A 250 -8.39 1.53 0.05
CA ILE A 250 -8.17 2.29 -1.17
C ILE A 250 -7.75 1.36 -2.31
N PRO A 251 -7.98 1.74 -3.58
CA PRO A 251 -7.54 0.96 -4.73
C PRO A 251 -6.01 1.07 -4.89
N VAL A 252 -5.30 0.06 -4.40
CA VAL A 252 -3.83 -0.04 -4.50
C VAL A 252 -3.43 -0.47 -5.91
N HIS A 253 -4.14 -1.45 -6.48
CA HIS A 253 -3.86 -1.99 -7.81
C HIS A 253 -4.89 -1.54 -8.85
N GLN A 254 -4.44 -1.45 -10.09
CA GLN A 254 -5.32 -1.13 -11.21
C GLN A 254 -4.85 -1.82 -12.49
N ILE A 255 -5.78 -2.30 -13.29
CA ILE A 255 -5.54 -2.72 -14.67
C ILE A 255 -6.00 -1.60 -15.60
N GLY A 256 -5.09 -1.10 -16.42
CA GLY A 256 -5.38 0.03 -17.28
C GLY A 256 -4.15 0.60 -17.96
N VAL A 257 -4.16 1.89 -18.16
CA VAL A 257 -3.10 2.66 -18.79
C VAL A 257 -2.67 3.79 -17.85
N THR A 258 -1.36 3.96 -17.69
CA THR A 258 -0.75 5.08 -16.97
C THR A 258 0.20 5.83 -17.88
N ALA A 259 0.15 7.16 -17.85
CA ALA A 259 1.10 8.03 -18.51
C ALA A 259 1.80 8.91 -17.48
N THR A 260 3.11 9.09 -17.63
CA THR A 260 3.94 9.86 -16.69
C THR A 260 4.95 10.72 -17.42
N GLY A 261 5.38 11.79 -16.78
CA GLY A 261 6.43 12.61 -17.36
C GLY A 261 6.89 13.77 -16.47
N LEU A 262 7.95 14.41 -16.93
CA LEU A 262 8.43 15.67 -16.39
C LEU A 262 7.71 16.86 -17.05
N VAL A 263 7.47 17.91 -16.30
CA VAL A 263 7.10 19.20 -16.90
C VAL A 263 8.37 19.94 -17.28
N PRO A 264 8.54 20.33 -18.56
CA PRO A 264 9.75 21.03 -18.99
C PRO A 264 9.94 22.37 -18.27
N ARG A 265 11.19 22.73 -17.96
CA ARG A 265 11.60 24.07 -17.51
C ARG A 265 11.07 24.51 -16.15
N THR A 266 11.02 23.65 -15.19
CA THR A 266 10.65 24.01 -13.82
C THR A 266 11.83 24.54 -12.97
N GLY A 267 12.94 24.90 -13.58
CA GLY A 267 14.13 25.44 -12.90
C GLY A 267 14.79 24.40 -12.00
N LYS A 268 15.02 24.77 -10.73
CA LYS A 268 15.60 23.89 -9.70
C LYS A 268 14.57 22.98 -9.05
N MET A 269 13.34 22.96 -9.53
CA MET A 269 12.26 22.08 -9.06
C MET A 269 11.88 21.15 -10.21
N GLU A 270 11.99 19.85 -10.01
CA GLU A 270 11.47 18.86 -10.95
C GLU A 270 9.99 18.67 -10.64
N LEU A 271 9.13 19.06 -11.56
CA LEU A 271 7.69 18.79 -11.48
C LEU A 271 7.36 17.58 -12.34
N HIS A 272 6.79 16.56 -11.72
CA HIS A 272 6.34 15.32 -12.35
C HIS A 272 4.82 15.29 -12.37
N TRP A 273 4.27 14.64 -13.39
CA TRP A 273 2.86 14.37 -13.51
C TRP A 273 2.60 12.90 -13.81
N VAL A 274 1.44 12.41 -13.38
CA VAL A 274 0.93 11.07 -13.68
C VAL A 274 -0.55 11.19 -14.03
N ALA A 275 -0.99 10.48 -15.06
CA ALA A 275 -2.39 10.35 -15.43
C ALA A 275 -2.72 8.86 -15.66
N GLU A 276 -3.78 8.38 -15.06
CA GLU A 276 -4.14 6.95 -15.07
C GLU A 276 -5.61 6.79 -15.42
N VAL A 277 -5.90 5.76 -16.21
CA VAL A 277 -7.26 5.32 -16.55
C VAL A 277 -7.30 3.80 -16.45
N GLY A 278 -8.27 3.24 -15.73
CA GLY A 278 -8.35 1.79 -15.59
C GLY A 278 -9.66 1.28 -15.04
N ASN A 279 -9.67 0.00 -14.68
CA ASN A 279 -10.88 -0.67 -14.19
C ASN A 279 -11.34 -0.16 -12.82
N GLY A 280 -10.41 0.41 -12.02
CA GLY A 280 -10.67 0.76 -10.63
C GLY A 280 -10.77 -0.49 -9.76
N ARG A 281 -11.45 -0.38 -8.63
CA ARG A 281 -11.76 -1.50 -7.74
C ARG A 281 -13.10 -2.15 -8.09
N SER A 282 -13.37 -3.37 -7.57
CA SER A 282 -14.67 -4.00 -7.68
C SER A 282 -15.78 -3.11 -7.12
N SER A 283 -16.92 -3.11 -7.78
CA SER A 283 -18.10 -2.37 -7.34
C SER A 283 -18.74 -2.98 -6.08
N ASP A 284 -18.62 -4.29 -5.91
CA ASP A 284 -19.04 -4.98 -4.69
C ASP A 284 -17.82 -5.36 -3.86
N PRO A 285 -17.49 -4.59 -2.82
CA PRO A 285 -16.32 -4.85 -1.99
C PRO A 285 -16.49 -6.08 -1.08
N LEU A 286 -17.72 -6.59 -0.93
CA LEU A 286 -17.99 -7.84 -0.20
C LEU A 286 -17.83 -9.06 -1.10
N ALA A 287 -17.84 -8.87 -2.43
CA ALA A 287 -17.48 -9.92 -3.36
C ALA A 287 -15.96 -10.15 -3.30
N SER A 288 -15.57 -11.40 -3.28
CA SER A 288 -14.17 -11.78 -3.39
C SER A 288 -13.83 -12.10 -4.85
N PRO A 289 -12.72 -11.63 -5.38
CA PRO A 289 -11.77 -10.67 -4.81
C PRO A 289 -12.26 -9.22 -4.98
N ALA A 290 -11.84 -8.34 -4.07
CA ALA A 290 -12.10 -6.90 -4.18
C ALA A 290 -11.36 -6.24 -5.37
N GLN A 291 -10.43 -6.94 -5.98
CA GLN A 291 -9.70 -6.52 -7.17
C GLN A 291 -10.59 -6.68 -8.42
N ASN A 292 -10.38 -5.82 -9.41
CA ASN A 292 -11.18 -5.78 -10.63
C ASN A 292 -10.35 -6.21 -11.85
N PHE A 293 -10.06 -7.51 -11.97
CA PHE A 293 -9.31 -8.07 -13.11
C PHE A 293 -10.09 -7.94 -14.42
N LEU A 294 -11.37 -8.28 -14.40
CA LEU A 294 -12.34 -7.94 -15.44
C LEU A 294 -13.27 -6.88 -14.87
N SER A 295 -13.45 -5.79 -15.60
CA SER A 295 -14.30 -4.71 -15.13
C SER A 295 -15.75 -5.17 -15.00
N ASP A 296 -16.30 -5.03 -13.79
CA ASP A 296 -17.72 -5.26 -13.47
C ASP A 296 -18.62 -4.06 -13.88
N LYS A 297 -18.03 -3.03 -14.49
CA LYS A 297 -18.68 -1.78 -14.86
C LYS A 297 -18.10 -1.19 -16.15
N ASN A 298 -18.91 -0.43 -16.88
CA ASN A 298 -18.47 0.29 -18.09
C ASN A 298 -17.67 1.56 -17.75
N HIS A 299 -17.95 2.19 -16.62
CA HIS A 299 -17.18 3.33 -16.15
C HIS A 299 -15.74 2.89 -15.84
N LYS A 300 -14.81 3.79 -16.14
CA LYS A 300 -13.39 3.60 -15.81
C LYS A 300 -13.00 4.60 -14.73
N SER A 301 -12.18 4.16 -13.81
CA SER A 301 -11.54 5.06 -12.85
C SER A 301 -10.53 5.95 -13.55
N VAL A 302 -10.36 7.15 -13.02
CA VAL A 302 -9.33 8.09 -13.45
C VAL A 302 -8.54 8.57 -12.24
N ASN A 303 -7.24 8.72 -12.39
CA ASN A 303 -6.36 9.31 -11.38
C ASN A 303 -5.43 10.32 -12.03
N PHE A 304 -5.24 11.44 -11.37
CA PHE A 304 -4.23 12.43 -11.71
C PHE A 304 -3.38 12.71 -10.49
N ALA A 305 -2.05 12.56 -10.63
CA ALA A 305 -1.09 12.87 -9.57
C ALA A 305 -0.03 13.85 -10.08
N ALA A 306 0.46 14.66 -9.16
CA ALA A 306 1.60 15.55 -9.44
C ALA A 306 2.50 15.62 -8.19
N PHE A 307 3.81 15.73 -8.43
CA PHE A 307 4.76 15.91 -7.35
C PHE A 307 5.99 16.71 -7.79
N ILE A 308 6.58 17.38 -6.82
CA ILE A 308 7.82 18.14 -6.99
C ILE A 308 8.97 17.48 -6.24
N LYS A 309 10.16 17.55 -6.86
CA LYS A 309 11.45 17.19 -6.25
C LYS A 309 12.37 18.41 -6.31
N PRO A 310 12.48 19.19 -5.21
CA PRO A 310 13.39 20.33 -5.16
C PRO A 310 14.85 19.87 -5.20
N GLN A 311 15.62 20.28 -6.20
CA GLN A 311 17.03 19.89 -6.35
C GLN A 311 17.92 20.46 -5.24
N PHE A 312 17.49 21.56 -4.61
CA PHE A 312 18.22 22.19 -3.49
C PHE A 312 17.98 21.49 -2.15
N VAL A 313 17.04 20.54 -2.07
CA VAL A 313 16.83 19.62 -0.92
C VAL A 313 16.77 18.20 -1.42
N PRO A 314 17.93 17.57 -1.72
CA PRO A 314 17.96 16.19 -2.20
C PRO A 314 17.24 15.23 -1.25
N GLY A 315 16.37 14.38 -1.81
CA GLY A 315 15.55 13.44 -1.05
C GLY A 315 14.18 13.97 -0.63
N LEU A 316 13.88 15.26 -0.80
CA LEU A 316 12.54 15.80 -0.56
C LEU A 316 11.64 15.56 -1.78
N GLN A 317 10.45 15.03 -1.53
CA GLN A 317 9.36 14.95 -2.50
C GLN A 317 8.06 15.38 -1.85
N ILE A 318 7.31 16.25 -2.53
CA ILE A 318 5.99 16.74 -2.10
C ILE A 318 5.03 16.51 -3.24
N GLY A 319 3.88 15.90 -2.96
CA GLY A 319 2.93 15.61 -4.01
C GLY A 319 1.54 15.30 -3.50
N GLY A 320 0.68 14.99 -4.44
CA GLY A 320 -0.69 14.60 -4.18
C GLY A 320 -1.37 14.04 -5.42
N SER A 321 -2.56 13.51 -5.23
CA SER A 321 -3.37 12.96 -6.32
C SER A 321 -4.85 13.18 -6.09
N TYR A 322 -5.60 13.09 -7.17
CA TYR A 322 -7.05 13.00 -7.16
C TYR A 322 -7.48 11.81 -8.01
N TYR A 323 -8.18 10.87 -7.35
CA TYR A 323 -8.74 9.68 -7.96
C TYR A 323 -10.26 9.76 -7.93
N HIS A 324 -10.91 9.32 -9.01
CA HIS A 324 -12.35 9.22 -9.13
C HIS A 324 -12.75 7.88 -9.74
N ASP A 325 -13.76 7.25 -9.15
CA ASP A 325 -14.42 6.06 -9.70
C ASP A 325 -15.93 6.12 -9.46
N ARG A 326 -16.69 5.41 -10.27
CA ARG A 326 -18.12 5.21 -10.07
C ARG A 326 -18.41 3.72 -9.91
N LEU A 327 -18.71 3.34 -8.68
CA LEU A 327 -19.00 1.97 -8.30
C LEU A 327 -20.48 1.66 -8.54
N ILE A 328 -20.77 0.42 -8.92
CA ILE A 328 -22.12 -0.06 -9.26
C ILE A 328 -22.44 -1.28 -8.37
N PRO A 329 -22.61 -1.12 -7.05
CA PRO A 329 -22.93 -2.23 -6.16
C PRO A 329 -24.30 -2.80 -6.50
N PRO A 330 -24.49 -4.13 -6.42
CA PRO A 330 -25.76 -4.75 -6.86
C PRO A 330 -26.97 -4.42 -5.97
N ALA A 331 -26.74 -4.08 -4.70
CA ALA A 331 -27.80 -3.95 -3.69
C ALA A 331 -28.14 -2.51 -3.30
N ILE A 332 -27.37 -1.53 -3.74
CA ILE A 332 -27.55 -0.11 -3.39
C ILE A 332 -27.37 0.78 -4.62
N PRO A 333 -27.83 2.05 -4.60
CA PRO A 333 -27.55 2.99 -5.67
C PRO A 333 -26.06 3.13 -5.98
N HIS A 334 -25.73 3.52 -7.21
CA HIS A 334 -24.33 3.77 -7.59
C HIS A 334 -23.63 4.72 -6.62
N VAL A 335 -22.36 4.50 -6.41
CA VAL A 335 -21.55 5.28 -5.45
C VAL A 335 -20.41 5.95 -6.19
N ASN A 336 -20.34 7.27 -6.10
CA ASN A 336 -19.18 8.03 -6.56
C ASN A 336 -18.11 7.97 -5.46
N GLU A 337 -16.97 7.39 -5.79
CA GLU A 337 -15.78 7.32 -4.94
C GLU A 337 -14.78 8.38 -5.39
N ASN A 338 -14.36 9.25 -4.46
CA ASN A 338 -13.33 10.25 -4.70
C ASN A 338 -12.27 10.15 -3.63
N LEU A 339 -11.00 10.07 -4.03
CA LEU A 339 -9.87 10.09 -3.12
C LEU A 339 -8.97 11.27 -3.45
N THR A 340 -8.67 12.08 -2.45
CA THR A 340 -7.66 13.15 -2.56
C THR A 340 -6.50 12.80 -1.65
N SER A 341 -5.29 12.67 -2.21
CA SER A 341 -4.09 12.40 -1.43
C SER A 341 -3.16 13.60 -1.39
N ALA A 342 -2.40 13.69 -0.29
CA ALA A 342 -1.28 14.62 -0.16
C ALA A 342 -0.16 13.95 0.64
N TYR A 343 1.09 14.25 0.28
CA TYR A 343 2.23 13.70 1.00
C TYR A 343 3.45 14.62 0.99
N VAL A 344 4.26 14.46 2.03
CA VAL A 344 5.60 15.04 2.14
C VAL A 344 6.54 13.93 2.59
N VAL A 345 7.53 13.64 1.77
CA VAL A 345 8.52 12.60 2.02
C VAL A 345 9.91 13.20 1.93
N TYR A 346 10.74 12.90 2.91
CA TYR A 346 12.18 13.20 2.89
C TYR A 346 12.95 11.92 3.14
N ASN A 347 13.65 11.46 2.11
CA ASN A 347 14.40 10.21 2.16
C ASN A 347 15.81 10.43 1.62
N ASN A 348 16.80 10.18 2.47
CA ASN A 348 18.23 10.20 2.11
C ASN A 348 18.96 9.04 2.80
N SER A 349 20.29 9.00 2.70
CA SER A 349 21.11 7.94 3.30
C SER A 349 20.96 7.81 4.82
N THR A 350 20.54 8.85 5.51
CA THR A 350 20.44 8.91 6.98
C THR A 350 19.00 8.89 7.48
N TRP A 351 18.13 9.72 6.89
CA TRP A 351 16.77 9.94 7.34
C TRP A 351 15.74 9.40 6.35
N GLU A 352 14.70 8.80 6.87
CA GLU A 352 13.46 8.51 6.17
C GLU A 352 12.30 9.12 6.95
N ILE A 353 11.64 10.10 6.37
CA ILE A 353 10.48 10.78 6.95
C ILE A 353 9.37 10.70 5.90
N MET A 354 8.28 10.06 6.24
CA MET A 354 7.12 9.90 5.36
C MET A 354 5.86 10.35 6.08
N ASN A 355 5.12 11.26 5.45
CA ASN A 355 3.83 11.73 5.95
C ASN A 355 2.87 11.75 4.79
N GLU A 356 1.80 10.99 4.91
CA GLU A 356 0.78 10.89 3.87
C GLU A 356 -0.61 10.92 4.47
N ALA A 357 -1.53 11.54 3.75
CA ALA A 357 -2.94 11.59 4.08
C ALA A 357 -3.77 11.34 2.82
N VAL A 358 -4.88 10.62 2.98
CA VAL A 358 -5.90 10.42 1.97
C VAL A 358 -7.25 10.80 2.56
N TRP A 359 -7.99 11.63 1.84
CA TRP A 359 -9.37 11.91 2.11
C TRP A 359 -10.23 11.14 1.13
N MET A 360 -10.91 10.09 1.62
CA MET A 360 -11.82 9.28 0.83
C MET A 360 -13.25 9.75 1.05
N ASN A 361 -13.99 9.94 -0.03
CA ASN A 361 -15.39 10.36 -0.01
C ASN A 361 -16.23 9.40 -0.84
N HIS A 362 -17.26 8.84 -0.24
CA HIS A 362 -18.29 8.06 -0.92
C HIS A 362 -19.62 8.82 -0.92
N LYS A 363 -20.25 8.92 -2.09
CA LYS A 363 -21.55 9.55 -2.25
C LYS A 363 -22.45 8.71 -3.16
N MET A 364 -23.56 8.21 -2.61
CA MET A 364 -24.57 7.50 -3.39
C MET A 364 -25.33 8.46 -4.32
N ASP A 365 -25.70 7.98 -5.49
CA ASP A 365 -26.55 8.73 -6.42
C ASP A 365 -27.90 9.06 -5.74
N GLY A 366 -28.35 10.30 -5.93
CA GLY A 366 -29.59 10.80 -5.32
C GLY A 366 -29.49 11.10 -3.82
N ALA A 367 -28.42 10.74 -3.12
CA ALA A 367 -28.26 11.04 -1.71
C ALA A 367 -27.74 12.47 -1.49
N THR A 368 -28.27 13.14 -0.47
CA THR A 368 -27.73 14.42 0.01
C THR A 368 -26.50 14.24 0.85
N ARG A 369 -26.39 13.11 1.55
CA ARG A 369 -25.30 12.78 2.45
C ARG A 369 -24.13 12.16 1.70
N SER A 370 -22.91 12.57 2.07
CA SER A 370 -21.66 11.89 1.70
C SER A 370 -20.96 11.31 2.92
N TYR A 371 -20.14 10.30 2.73
CA TYR A 371 -19.38 9.60 3.74
C TYR A 371 -17.91 9.95 3.56
N ASN A 372 -17.33 10.61 4.56
CA ASN A 372 -15.95 11.07 4.52
C ASN A 372 -15.08 10.22 5.45
N SER A 373 -14.01 9.69 4.92
CA SER A 373 -13.07 8.83 5.62
C SER A 373 -11.67 9.42 5.54
N PRO A 374 -11.20 10.08 6.60
CA PRO A 374 -9.81 10.53 6.69
C PRO A 374 -8.89 9.36 7.04
N LEU A 375 -7.82 9.22 6.28
CA LEU A 375 -6.77 8.21 6.41
C LEU A 375 -5.43 8.93 6.44
N ALA A 376 -4.53 8.58 7.35
CA ALA A 376 -3.21 9.18 7.41
C ALA A 376 -2.18 8.25 8.10
N TYR A 377 -0.91 8.44 7.78
CA TYR A 377 0.18 7.96 8.59
C TYR A 377 1.36 8.93 8.56
N ALA A 378 2.17 8.87 9.61
CA ALA A 378 3.45 9.54 9.72
C ALA A 378 4.50 8.53 10.19
N GLN A 379 5.64 8.48 9.51
CA GLN A 379 6.77 7.63 9.87
C GLN A 379 8.06 8.42 9.86
N VAL A 380 8.90 8.19 10.86
CA VAL A 380 10.25 8.73 10.92
C VAL A 380 11.22 7.64 11.28
N SER A 381 12.34 7.58 10.59
CA SER A 381 13.47 6.73 10.93
C SER A 381 14.80 7.41 10.71
N ARG A 382 15.83 6.97 11.42
CA ARG A 382 17.21 7.44 11.24
C ARG A 382 18.16 6.26 11.24
N LYS A 383 19.07 6.23 10.27
CA LYS A 383 20.09 5.17 10.16
C LYS A 383 21.33 5.51 10.99
N PHE A 384 21.78 4.53 11.77
CA PHE A 384 23.01 4.54 12.58
C PHE A 384 23.80 3.26 12.28
N GLY A 385 24.70 3.32 11.31
CA GLY A 385 25.38 2.11 10.81
C GLY A 385 24.37 1.09 10.25
N SER A 386 24.34 -0.10 10.83
CA SER A 386 23.40 -1.16 10.46
C SER A 386 22.02 -1.03 11.12
N TYR A 387 21.86 -0.13 12.09
CA TYR A 387 20.63 0.01 12.87
C TYR A 387 19.80 1.18 12.36
N ARG A 388 18.48 1.00 12.31
CA ARG A 388 17.52 2.03 11.93
C ARG A 388 16.30 1.98 12.85
N PRO A 389 16.35 2.64 14.02
CA PRO A 389 15.16 2.86 14.83
C PRO A 389 14.13 3.70 14.06
N TYR A 390 12.85 3.39 14.29
CA TYR A 390 11.74 4.11 13.65
C TYR A 390 10.55 4.23 14.58
N PHE A 391 9.73 5.22 14.25
CA PHE A 391 8.42 5.44 14.84
C PHE A 391 7.41 5.63 13.72
N ARG A 392 6.22 5.02 13.83
CA ARG A 392 5.07 5.23 12.93
C ARG A 392 3.83 5.51 13.78
N PHE A 393 3.04 6.48 13.35
CA PHE A 393 1.67 6.68 13.84
C PHE A 393 0.72 6.56 12.67
N GLN A 394 -0.42 5.90 12.89
CA GLN A 394 -1.41 5.64 11.86
C GLN A 394 -2.80 6.05 12.34
N TYR A 395 -3.61 6.50 11.41
CA TYR A 395 -4.99 6.92 11.66
C TYR A 395 -5.87 6.56 10.47
N VAL A 396 -6.95 5.84 10.73
CA VAL A 396 -8.02 5.50 9.78
C VAL A 396 -9.35 5.73 10.48
N ASN A 397 -10.28 6.45 9.87
CA ASN A 397 -11.60 6.63 10.44
C ASN A 397 -12.67 6.57 9.34
N ILE A 398 -13.38 5.46 9.31
CA ILE A 398 -14.41 5.18 8.31
C ILE A 398 -15.77 5.20 8.99
N PRO A 399 -16.76 5.96 8.47
CA PRO A 399 -18.11 6.01 9.03
C PRO A 399 -18.74 4.62 9.12
N ALA A 400 -19.47 4.35 10.21
CA ALA A 400 -20.08 3.05 10.47
C ALA A 400 -21.09 2.62 9.38
N ASN A 401 -21.67 3.58 8.69
CA ASN A 401 -22.64 3.37 7.62
C ASN A 401 -22.09 3.72 6.23
N ASP A 402 -20.77 3.73 6.07
CA ASP A 402 -20.15 3.83 4.74
C ASP A 402 -20.67 2.69 3.84
N PRO A 403 -21.15 2.98 2.61
CA PRO A 403 -21.81 1.99 1.79
C PRO A 403 -20.86 0.96 1.16
N ILE A 404 -19.57 1.30 1.06
CA ILE A 404 -18.57 0.51 0.30
C ILE A 404 -17.55 -0.13 1.22
N SER A 405 -17.04 0.59 2.21
CA SER A 405 -15.92 0.11 3.01
C SER A 405 -16.28 -1.11 3.86
N ILE A 406 -15.46 -2.16 3.78
CA ILE A 406 -15.58 -3.36 4.62
C ILE A 406 -15.20 -3.00 6.06
N PHE A 407 -14.10 -2.27 6.23
CA PHE A 407 -13.67 -1.76 7.52
C PHE A 407 -14.47 -0.52 7.89
N LYS A 408 -14.99 -0.51 9.11
CA LYS A 408 -15.77 0.60 9.66
C LYS A 408 -15.28 0.93 11.05
N GLY A 409 -15.26 2.20 11.35
CA GLY A 409 -14.81 2.70 12.63
C GLY A 409 -13.47 3.41 12.58
N ARG A 410 -12.98 3.75 13.76
CA ARG A 410 -11.70 4.42 13.94
C ARG A 410 -10.65 3.40 14.38
N TYR A 411 -9.54 3.40 13.67
CA TYR A 411 -8.33 2.65 13.96
C TYR A 411 -7.18 3.64 14.01
N ASP A 412 -6.48 3.70 15.13
CA ASP A 412 -5.30 4.55 15.27
C ASP A 412 -4.31 3.94 16.26
N GLY A 413 -3.05 4.28 16.11
CA GLY A 413 -2.05 3.87 17.08
C GLY A 413 -0.62 4.03 16.63
N PRO A 414 0.29 4.07 17.62
CA PRO A 414 1.72 4.11 17.40
C PRO A 414 2.30 2.73 17.18
N SER A 415 3.37 2.71 16.39
CA SER A 415 4.33 1.60 16.27
C SER A 415 5.74 2.13 16.52
N VAL A 416 6.53 1.39 17.28
CA VAL A 416 7.94 1.68 17.53
C VAL A 416 8.75 0.45 17.16
N GLY A 417 9.81 0.61 16.40
CA GLY A 417 10.59 -0.53 15.96
C GLY A 417 12.04 -0.23 15.68
N LEU A 418 12.75 -1.29 15.39
CA LEU A 418 14.15 -1.28 15.00
C LEU A 418 14.34 -2.21 13.79
N ARG A 419 14.93 -1.69 12.73
CA ARG A 419 15.49 -2.48 11.65
C ARG A 419 17.00 -2.61 11.84
N MET A 420 17.52 -3.82 11.70
CA MET A 420 18.95 -4.14 11.73
C MET A 420 19.34 -4.84 10.42
N ASP A 421 20.11 -4.15 9.59
CA ASP A 421 20.68 -4.71 8.37
C ASP A 421 21.93 -5.52 8.76
N PHE A 422 21.83 -6.85 8.84
CA PHE A 422 22.97 -7.70 9.22
C PHE A 422 23.80 -8.14 8.01
N THR A 423 23.24 -8.04 6.80
CA THR A 423 23.97 -8.07 5.53
C THR A 423 23.37 -7.03 4.58
N GLU A 424 23.99 -6.86 3.40
CA GLU A 424 23.41 -6.04 2.33
C GLU A 424 22.18 -6.68 1.69
N TYR A 425 21.89 -7.96 1.99
CA TYR A 425 20.78 -8.74 1.44
C TYR A 425 19.76 -9.20 2.48
N ALA A 426 20.00 -8.97 3.76
CA ALA A 426 19.10 -9.44 4.81
C ALA A 426 19.01 -8.48 5.99
N ALA A 427 17.79 -8.29 6.52
CA ALA A 427 17.50 -7.45 7.66
C ALA A 427 16.56 -8.15 8.66
N LEU A 428 16.82 -7.95 9.95
CA LEU A 428 15.88 -8.26 11.01
C LEU A 428 15.13 -6.98 11.39
N LYS A 429 13.82 -7.06 11.50
CA LYS A 429 12.98 -5.98 12.00
C LYS A 429 12.22 -6.45 13.23
N THR A 430 12.15 -5.59 14.23
CA THR A 430 11.33 -5.80 15.42
C THR A 430 10.43 -4.58 15.59
N GLN A 431 9.15 -4.79 15.90
CA GLN A 431 8.18 -3.71 16.04
C GLN A 431 7.20 -4.02 17.17
N TYR A 432 6.98 -3.06 18.04
CA TYR A 432 5.87 -3.05 18.98
C TYR A 432 4.77 -2.17 18.42
N ASN A 433 3.54 -2.68 18.44
CA ASN A 433 2.34 -2.00 17.99
C ASN A 433 1.37 -1.81 19.15
N ARG A 434 0.76 -0.63 19.24
CA ARG A 434 -0.39 -0.40 20.09
C ARG A 434 -1.52 0.19 19.25
N LEU A 435 -2.57 -0.59 19.03
CA LEU A 435 -3.70 -0.22 18.21
C LEU A 435 -4.90 0.11 19.09
N TYR A 436 -5.53 1.22 18.79
CA TYR A 436 -6.82 1.63 19.35
C TYR A 436 -7.89 1.45 18.29
N GLN A 437 -8.94 0.74 18.65
CA GLN A 437 -10.13 0.60 17.83
C GLN A 437 -11.34 1.11 18.64
N ARG A 438 -12.18 1.96 18.04
CA ARG A 438 -13.34 2.51 18.73
C ARG A 438 -14.24 1.39 19.27
N GLY A 439 -14.55 1.46 20.57
CA GLY A 439 -15.42 0.50 21.25
C GLY A 439 -14.75 -0.80 21.70
N LEU A 440 -13.43 -0.96 21.47
CA LEU A 440 -12.67 -2.11 21.92
C LEU A 440 -11.51 -1.70 22.84
N PRO A 441 -11.04 -2.59 23.74
CA PRO A 441 -9.81 -2.36 24.49
C PRO A 441 -8.62 -2.18 23.55
N ALA A 442 -7.66 -1.34 23.96
CA ALA A 442 -6.43 -1.19 23.23
C ALA A 442 -5.69 -2.53 23.12
N ALA A 443 -5.24 -2.84 21.94
CA ALA A 443 -4.55 -4.09 21.68
C ALA A 443 -3.06 -3.86 21.40
N ASN A 444 -2.23 -4.79 21.83
CA ASN A 444 -0.77 -4.71 21.76
C ASN A 444 -0.24 -5.91 20.99
N GLY A 445 0.78 -5.70 20.17
CA GLY A 445 1.47 -6.75 19.43
C GLY A 445 2.95 -6.47 19.29
N VAL A 446 3.73 -7.52 19.14
CA VAL A 446 5.14 -7.47 18.79
C VAL A 446 5.37 -8.29 17.56
N ASP A 447 6.00 -7.69 16.57
CA ASP A 447 6.34 -8.33 15.30
C ASP A 447 7.85 -8.50 15.21
N PHE A 448 8.28 -9.67 14.74
CA PHE A 448 9.62 -9.95 14.28
C PHE A 448 9.55 -10.37 12.82
N GLN A 449 10.36 -9.76 11.98
CA GLN A 449 10.41 -10.06 10.56
C GLN A 449 11.85 -10.16 10.10
N VAL A 450 12.23 -11.28 9.51
CA VAL A 450 13.48 -11.42 8.75
C VAL A 450 13.11 -11.25 7.28
N ALA A 451 13.58 -10.17 6.67
CA ALA A 451 13.34 -9.86 5.25
C ALA A 451 14.67 -9.97 4.49
N PHE A 452 14.65 -10.59 3.31
CA PHE A 452 15.86 -10.83 2.53
C PHE A 452 15.58 -10.80 1.02
N THR A 453 16.66 -10.65 0.25
CA THR A 453 16.66 -10.62 -1.23
C THR A 453 17.81 -11.43 -1.76
N TYR A 454 17.66 -11.98 -2.97
CA TYR A 454 18.69 -12.75 -3.68
C TYR A 454 18.47 -12.75 -5.19
#